data_8ce1d42e5b92742cfdc4da2d82b95dd0
#
_entry.id   8ce1d42e5b92742cfdc4da2d82b95dd0
#
_cell.length_a   1.000
_cell.length_b   1.000
_cell.length_c   1.000
_cell.angle_alpha   90.00
_cell.angle_beta   90.00
_cell.angle_gamma   90.00
#
_symmetry.space_group_name_H-M   'P 1'
#
loop_
_entity.id
_entity.type
_entity.pdbx_description
1 polymer ?
#
loop_
_entity_poly.entity_id
_entity_poly.type
_entity_poly.pdbx_seq_one_letter_code
_entity_poly.pdbx_strand_id
1 'polypeptide(L)'
;MLERYDPLRAPASQEWLDKDELSRIALVENYHRRAGIRLPNVRLHATFHVIVENQAALGDETPAAKTLERLMNEGVDRHEAIHAVASVLSGHIADVLSGSSLPSDPNVPYHAALEKLTVESWRRDYGVPSPSRRAKSPRKSPHR
;
A
#
# COMPACT_ATOMS: atom_id res chain seq x y z
N MET A 1 18.53 13.91 -5.10
CA MET A 1 18.64 12.75 -4.24
C MET A 1 17.47 12.63 -3.30
N LEU A 2 16.93 11.43 -3.14
CA LEU A 2 15.77 11.24 -2.28
C LEU A 2 16.23 11.16 -0.83
N GLU A 3 15.90 12.18 -0.04
CA GLU A 3 16.25 12.22 1.37
C GLU A 3 15.07 11.97 2.29
N ARG A 4 13.87 12.08 1.78
CA ARG A 4 12.66 11.82 2.54
C ARG A 4 11.66 11.09 1.68
N TYR A 5 10.89 10.25 2.32
CA TYR A 5 9.82 9.54 1.65
C TYR A 5 8.49 10.27 1.90
N ASP A 6 7.72 10.42 0.85
CA ASP A 6 6.36 10.98 0.92
C ASP A 6 5.44 10.02 0.16
N PRO A 7 4.56 9.29 0.85
CA PRO A 7 3.72 8.30 0.15
C PRO A 7 2.73 8.93 -0.82
N LEU A 8 2.52 10.24 -0.74
CA LEU A 8 1.62 10.93 -1.67
C LEU A 8 2.26 11.20 -3.01
N ARG A 9 3.57 10.95 -3.14
CA ARG A 9 4.30 11.17 -4.38
C ARG A 9 5.11 9.94 -4.72
N ALA A 10 5.04 9.52 -5.99
CA ALA A 10 5.86 8.42 -6.43
C ALA A 10 7.34 8.84 -6.42
N PRO A 11 8.21 8.08 -5.75
CA PRO A 11 9.64 8.38 -5.86
C PRO A 11 10.09 8.21 -7.30
N ALA A 12 11.13 8.95 -7.71
CA ALA A 12 11.76 8.69 -8.99
C ALA A 12 12.26 7.26 -8.98
N SER A 13 11.84 6.46 -9.96
CA SER A 13 12.06 5.02 -9.93
C SER A 13 13.52 4.65 -9.77
N GLN A 14 14.40 5.30 -10.52
CA GLN A 14 15.81 4.95 -10.46
C GLN A 14 16.44 5.31 -9.12
N GLU A 15 16.08 6.48 -8.58
CA GLU A 15 16.59 6.87 -7.27
C GLU A 15 16.15 5.91 -6.19
N TRP A 16 14.90 5.45 -6.28
CA TRP A 16 14.37 4.51 -5.31
C TRP A 16 15.08 3.16 -5.41
N LEU A 17 15.22 2.64 -6.63
CA LEU A 17 15.82 1.32 -6.84
C LEU A 17 17.32 1.31 -6.58
N ASP A 18 17.99 2.47 -6.66
CA ASP A 18 19.42 2.56 -6.36
C ASP A 18 19.72 2.47 -4.87
N LYS A 19 18.71 2.63 -4.01
CA LYS A 19 18.93 2.54 -2.57
C LYS A 19 18.88 1.09 -2.14
N ASP A 20 19.62 0.74 -1.08
CA ASP A 20 19.50 -0.60 -0.54
C ASP A 20 18.20 -0.76 0.24
N GLU A 21 17.84 -2.01 0.50
CA GLU A 21 16.56 -2.32 1.12
C GLU A 21 16.38 -1.70 2.50
N LEU A 22 17.42 -1.75 3.31
CA LEU A 22 17.34 -1.19 4.67
C LEU A 22 17.15 0.33 4.63
N SER A 23 17.79 1.00 3.66
CA SER A 23 17.61 2.44 3.51
C SER A 23 16.19 2.78 3.11
N ARG A 24 15.59 1.99 2.23
CA ARG A 24 14.19 2.21 1.82
C ARG A 24 13.26 2.03 3.01
N ILE A 25 13.46 0.98 3.80
CA ILE A 25 12.66 0.73 4.99
C ILE A 25 12.79 1.89 5.98
N ALA A 26 14.02 2.38 6.19
CA ALA A 26 14.24 3.48 7.10
C ALA A 26 13.53 4.76 6.64
N LEU A 27 13.51 5.03 5.34
CA LEU A 27 12.80 6.18 4.80
C LEU A 27 11.32 6.12 5.13
N VAL A 28 10.71 4.95 4.97
CA VAL A 28 9.28 4.79 5.23
C VAL A 28 8.99 4.87 6.73
N GLU A 29 9.84 4.24 7.55
CA GLU A 29 9.68 4.33 9.01
C GLU A 29 9.77 5.79 9.46
N ASN A 30 10.73 6.52 8.91
CA ASN A 30 10.92 7.92 9.27
C ASN A 30 9.73 8.78 8.88
N TYR A 31 9.11 8.49 7.74
CA TYR A 31 7.88 9.18 7.35
C TYR A 31 6.80 8.99 8.43
N HIS A 32 6.56 7.75 8.83
CA HIS A 32 5.50 7.48 9.80
C HIS A 32 5.80 8.13 11.15
N ARG A 33 7.07 8.16 11.54
CA ARG A 33 7.47 8.81 12.78
C ARG A 33 7.23 10.32 12.71
N ARG A 34 7.64 10.96 11.61
CA ARG A 34 7.43 12.41 11.45
C ARG A 34 5.96 12.77 11.39
N ALA A 35 5.15 11.90 10.77
CA ALA A 35 3.72 12.14 10.65
C ALA A 35 2.95 11.83 11.92
N GLY A 36 3.62 11.30 12.95
CA GLY A 36 2.97 10.97 14.20
C GLY A 36 2.06 9.76 14.13
N ILE A 37 2.25 8.92 13.12
CA ILE A 37 1.43 7.72 12.95
C ILE A 37 1.99 6.62 13.85
N ARG A 38 1.13 6.11 14.73
CA ARG A 38 1.53 5.04 15.64
C ARG A 38 1.00 3.72 15.12
N LEU A 39 1.87 2.73 15.04
CA LEU A 39 1.55 1.43 14.51
C LEU A 39 2.09 0.36 15.45
N PRO A 40 1.37 -0.78 15.60
CA PRO A 40 1.87 -1.87 16.45
C PRO A 40 3.21 -2.41 16.01
N ASN A 41 3.46 -2.46 14.71
CA ASN A 41 4.73 -2.94 14.17
C ASN A 41 5.10 -2.06 12.98
N VAL A 42 5.79 -0.95 13.26
CA VAL A 42 6.10 0.02 12.21
C VAL A 42 7.06 -0.56 11.18
N ARG A 43 7.98 -1.44 11.60
CA ARG A 43 8.92 -2.04 10.66
C ARG A 43 8.20 -2.95 9.65
N LEU A 44 7.26 -3.75 10.12
CA LEU A 44 6.49 -4.62 9.22
C LEU A 44 5.67 -3.78 8.25
N HIS A 45 5.01 -2.73 8.77
CA HIS A 45 4.23 -1.82 7.93
C HIS A 45 5.11 -1.16 6.88
N ALA A 46 6.29 -0.67 7.31
CA ALA A 46 7.24 -0.05 6.39
C ALA A 46 7.72 -1.04 5.33
N THR A 47 7.92 -2.29 5.72
CA THR A 47 8.35 -3.32 4.77
C THR A 47 7.32 -3.53 3.67
N PHE A 48 6.02 -3.59 4.03
CA PHE A 48 4.98 -3.71 3.02
C PHE A 48 4.92 -2.50 2.11
N HIS A 49 5.07 -1.29 2.67
CA HIS A 49 5.17 -0.08 1.86
C HIS A 49 6.30 -0.19 0.84
N VAL A 50 7.47 -0.65 1.30
CA VAL A 50 8.65 -0.76 0.44
C VAL A 50 8.40 -1.75 -0.68
N ILE A 51 7.78 -2.90 -0.39
CA ILE A 51 7.50 -3.89 -1.42
C ILE A 51 6.58 -3.29 -2.49
N VAL A 52 5.54 -2.58 -2.09
CA VAL A 52 4.63 -1.95 -3.04
C VAL A 52 5.36 -0.89 -3.86
N GLU A 53 6.18 -0.06 -3.21
CA GLU A 53 6.95 0.96 -3.93
C GLU A 53 7.96 0.33 -4.90
N ASN A 54 8.58 -0.78 -4.50
CA ASN A 54 9.50 -1.50 -5.40
C ASN A 54 8.77 -1.96 -6.66
N GLN A 55 7.58 -2.54 -6.47
CA GLN A 55 6.79 -3.00 -7.60
C GLN A 55 6.37 -1.84 -8.49
N ALA A 56 5.96 -0.73 -7.89
CA ALA A 56 5.56 0.45 -8.66
C ALA A 56 6.76 1.01 -9.45
N ALA A 57 7.95 1.00 -8.83
CA ALA A 57 9.16 1.51 -9.49
C ALA A 57 9.57 0.66 -10.69
N LEU A 58 9.16 -0.61 -10.73
CA LEU A 58 9.44 -1.48 -11.87
C LEU A 58 8.49 -1.22 -13.06
N GLY A 59 7.54 -0.31 -12.89
CA GLY A 59 6.66 0.09 -13.98
C GLY A 59 5.75 -1.05 -14.44
N ASP A 60 5.77 -1.34 -15.72
CA ASP A 60 4.85 -2.32 -16.30
C ASP A 60 5.23 -3.77 -16.05
N GLU A 61 6.33 -4.02 -15.35
CA GLU A 61 6.70 -5.40 -15.01
C GLU A 61 5.75 -6.02 -14.02
N THR A 62 4.99 -5.21 -13.29
CA THR A 62 3.93 -5.68 -12.40
C THR A 62 2.73 -4.78 -12.58
N PRO A 63 1.53 -5.20 -12.16
CA PRO A 63 0.36 -4.31 -12.24
C PRO A 63 0.29 -3.28 -11.14
N ALA A 64 1.28 -3.20 -10.23
CA ALA A 64 1.18 -2.34 -9.04
C ALA A 64 1.02 -0.87 -9.38
N ALA A 65 1.87 -0.33 -10.28
CA ALA A 65 1.80 1.10 -10.61
C ALA A 65 0.45 1.47 -11.21
N LYS A 66 -0.05 0.66 -12.14
CA LYS A 66 -1.35 0.90 -12.76
C LYS A 66 -2.49 0.76 -11.76
N THR A 67 -2.36 -0.18 -10.83
CA THR A 67 -3.37 -0.37 -9.80
C THR A 67 -3.44 0.85 -8.89
N LEU A 68 -2.28 1.37 -8.47
CA LEU A 68 -2.25 2.58 -7.64
C LEU A 68 -2.94 3.74 -8.37
N GLU A 69 -2.60 3.94 -9.64
CA GLU A 69 -3.18 5.02 -10.42
C GLU A 69 -4.70 4.86 -10.54
N ARG A 70 -5.16 3.64 -10.81
CA ARG A 70 -6.58 3.37 -10.95
C ARG A 70 -7.34 3.63 -9.64
N LEU A 71 -6.77 3.19 -8.50
CA LEU A 71 -7.41 3.43 -7.21
C LEU A 71 -7.47 4.93 -6.89
N MET A 72 -6.41 5.66 -7.21
CA MET A 72 -6.44 7.12 -7.02
C MET A 72 -7.53 7.76 -7.86
N ASN A 73 -7.73 7.28 -9.07
CA ASN A 73 -8.82 7.77 -9.91
C ASN A 73 -10.19 7.44 -9.33
N GLU A 74 -10.27 6.45 -8.45
CA GLU A 74 -11.50 6.11 -7.76
C GLU A 74 -11.73 6.96 -6.51
N GLY A 75 -10.80 7.83 -6.15
CA GLY A 75 -11.05 8.83 -5.12
C GLY A 75 -10.22 8.74 -3.84
N VAL A 76 -9.28 7.82 -3.74
CA VAL A 76 -8.39 7.76 -2.57
C VAL A 76 -7.06 8.42 -2.91
N ASP A 77 -6.33 8.86 -1.87
CA ASP A 77 -4.99 9.39 -2.11
C ASP A 77 -4.00 8.23 -2.32
N ARG A 78 -2.79 8.58 -2.72
CA ARG A 78 -1.79 7.57 -3.05
C ARG A 78 -1.42 6.71 -1.85
N HIS A 79 -1.35 7.31 -0.66
CA HIS A 79 -1.01 6.56 0.55
C HIS A 79 -2.06 5.49 0.84
N GLU A 80 -3.34 5.84 0.69
CA GLU A 80 -4.42 4.88 0.85
C GLU A 80 -4.37 3.79 -0.23
N ALA A 81 -4.05 4.19 -1.45
CA ALA A 81 -3.91 3.22 -2.54
C ALA A 81 -2.79 2.22 -2.24
N ILE A 82 -1.66 2.70 -1.69
CA ILE A 82 -0.58 1.82 -1.27
C ILE A 82 -1.07 0.83 -0.21
N HIS A 83 -1.85 1.31 0.76
CA HIS A 83 -2.39 0.43 1.80
C HIS A 83 -3.32 -0.62 1.21
N ALA A 84 -4.12 -0.27 0.20
CA ALA A 84 -5.00 -1.22 -0.44
C ALA A 84 -4.22 -2.33 -1.16
N VAL A 85 -3.18 -1.96 -1.90
CA VAL A 85 -2.32 -2.93 -2.56
C VAL A 85 -1.58 -3.79 -1.52
N ALA A 86 -1.11 -3.16 -0.44
CA ALA A 86 -0.43 -3.88 0.63
C ALA A 86 -1.36 -4.89 1.32
N SER A 87 -2.65 -4.59 1.41
CA SER A 87 -3.62 -5.52 1.98
C SER A 87 -3.71 -6.80 1.13
N VAL A 88 -3.76 -6.63 -0.20
CA VAL A 88 -3.78 -7.78 -1.11
C VAL A 88 -2.47 -8.56 -1.01
N LEU A 89 -1.35 -7.84 -0.98
CA LEU A 89 -0.03 -8.47 -0.85
C LEU A 89 0.07 -9.27 0.44
N SER A 90 -0.43 -8.74 1.54
CA SER A 90 -0.39 -9.41 2.83
C SER A 90 -1.16 -10.74 2.78
N GLY A 91 -2.34 -10.74 2.16
CA GLY A 91 -3.11 -11.96 2.00
C GLY A 91 -2.40 -12.97 1.13
N HIS A 92 -1.76 -12.50 0.06
CA HIS A 92 -0.99 -13.37 -0.83
C HIS A 92 0.18 -14.03 -0.09
N ILE A 93 0.92 -13.25 0.70
CA ILE A 93 2.04 -13.77 1.47
C ILE A 93 1.54 -14.81 2.48
N ALA A 94 0.42 -14.55 3.13
CA ALA A 94 -0.16 -15.50 4.07
C ALA A 94 -0.50 -16.82 3.37
N ASP A 95 -1.04 -16.76 2.15
CA ASP A 95 -1.36 -17.96 1.39
C ASP A 95 -0.10 -18.75 1.04
N VAL A 96 0.97 -18.06 0.64
CA VAL A 96 2.24 -18.73 0.33
C VAL A 96 2.80 -19.41 1.58
N LEU A 97 2.78 -18.70 2.71
CA LEU A 97 3.36 -19.23 3.95
C LEU A 97 2.53 -20.36 4.54
N SER A 98 1.22 -20.36 4.29
CA SER A 98 0.35 -21.42 4.83
C SER A 98 0.45 -22.72 4.04
N GLY A 99 1.17 -22.73 2.93
CA GLY A 99 1.31 -23.92 2.10
C GLY A 99 0.08 -24.17 1.24
N SER A 100 -0.74 -23.15 1.00
CA SER A 100 -1.88 -23.29 0.10
C SER A 100 -1.43 -23.74 -1.27
N SER A 101 -2.30 -24.48 -1.96
CA SER A 101 -1.99 -24.92 -3.32
C SER A 101 -2.00 -23.72 -4.25
N LEU A 102 -0.84 -23.44 -4.85
CA LEU A 102 -0.67 -22.30 -5.75
C LEU A 102 -0.16 -22.78 -7.10
N PRO A 103 -0.41 -22.01 -8.17
CA PRO A 103 0.16 -22.33 -9.47
C PRO A 103 1.68 -22.24 -9.43
N SER A 104 2.32 -22.77 -10.47
CA SER A 104 3.79 -22.78 -10.54
C SER A 104 4.41 -21.40 -10.40
N ASP A 105 3.70 -20.35 -10.87
CA ASP A 105 4.11 -18.97 -10.61
C ASP A 105 3.15 -18.40 -9.56
N PRO A 106 3.58 -18.30 -8.30
CA PRO A 106 2.68 -17.83 -7.24
C PRO A 106 2.30 -16.35 -7.39
N ASN A 107 2.96 -15.59 -8.25
CA ASN A 107 2.58 -14.21 -8.47
C ASN A 107 1.34 -14.07 -9.36
N VAL A 108 0.98 -15.11 -10.11
CA VAL A 108 -0.18 -15.03 -11.01
C VAL A 108 -1.46 -14.68 -10.24
N PRO A 109 -1.82 -15.38 -9.14
CA PRO A 109 -3.02 -14.99 -8.40
C PRO A 109 -2.91 -13.62 -7.73
N TYR A 110 -1.71 -13.22 -7.31
CA TYR A 110 -1.51 -11.90 -6.73
C TYR A 110 -1.76 -10.82 -7.77
N HIS A 111 -1.17 -10.95 -8.97
CA HIS A 111 -1.36 -9.97 -10.03
C HIS A 111 -2.83 -9.91 -10.47
N ALA A 112 -3.50 -11.06 -10.56
CA ALA A 112 -4.92 -11.09 -10.91
C ALA A 112 -5.75 -10.36 -9.86
N ALA A 113 -5.41 -10.54 -8.58
CA ALA A 113 -6.12 -9.86 -7.49
C ALA A 113 -5.94 -8.35 -7.56
N LEU A 114 -4.72 -7.89 -7.91
CA LEU A 114 -4.48 -6.46 -8.05
C LEU A 114 -5.32 -5.87 -9.20
N GLU A 115 -5.43 -6.60 -10.29
CA GLU A 115 -6.19 -6.11 -11.45
C GLU A 115 -7.68 -6.01 -11.14
N LYS A 116 -8.18 -6.78 -10.19
CA LYS A 116 -9.59 -6.76 -9.80
C LYS A 116 -9.88 -5.83 -8.63
N LEU A 117 -8.85 -5.36 -7.95
CA LEU A 117 -9.00 -4.57 -6.74
C LEU A 117 -9.69 -3.24 -7.04
N THR A 118 -10.66 -2.87 -6.23
CA THR A 118 -11.30 -1.55 -6.27
C THR A 118 -11.29 -0.97 -4.87
N VAL A 119 -11.51 0.34 -4.76
CA VAL A 119 -11.62 0.97 -3.45
C VAL A 119 -12.78 0.35 -2.67
N GLU A 120 -13.89 0.10 -3.35
CA GLU A 120 -15.05 -0.51 -2.71
C GLU A 120 -14.74 -1.90 -2.17
N SER A 121 -14.11 -2.75 -3.00
CA SER A 121 -13.78 -4.11 -2.56
C SER A 121 -12.78 -4.09 -1.43
N TRP A 122 -11.82 -3.17 -1.45
CA TRP A 122 -10.85 -3.03 -0.37
C TRP A 122 -11.54 -2.71 0.96
N ARG A 123 -12.44 -1.72 0.93
CA ARG A 123 -13.16 -1.34 2.15
C ARG A 123 -14.04 -2.46 2.67
N ARG A 124 -14.74 -3.14 1.76
CA ARG A 124 -15.63 -4.23 2.13
C ARG A 124 -14.86 -5.41 2.71
N ASP A 125 -13.79 -5.82 2.03
CA ASP A 125 -13.10 -7.07 2.38
C ASP A 125 -12.11 -6.89 3.54
N TYR A 126 -11.63 -5.66 3.76
CA TYR A 126 -10.63 -5.41 4.79
C TYR A 126 -11.15 -4.49 5.91
N GLY A 127 -12.44 -4.17 5.89
CA GLY A 127 -13.05 -3.41 6.98
C GLY A 127 -12.60 -1.97 7.09
N VAL A 128 -12.20 -1.35 5.97
CA VAL A 128 -11.69 0.01 5.99
C VAL A 128 -12.85 1.00 5.92
N PRO A 129 -12.95 1.95 6.86
CA PRO A 129 -14.06 2.91 6.84
C PRO A 129 -14.00 3.83 5.64
N SER A 130 -15.19 4.27 5.19
CA SER A 130 -15.28 5.28 4.15
C SER A 130 -14.73 6.61 4.67
N PRO A 131 -13.95 7.36 3.89
CA PRO A 131 -13.47 8.68 4.31
C PRO A 131 -14.60 9.64 4.65
N SER A 132 -15.70 9.62 3.89
CA SER A 132 -16.82 10.51 4.18
C SER A 132 -17.46 10.17 5.51
N ARG A 133 -17.54 8.89 5.87
CA ARG A 133 -18.06 8.48 7.15
C ARG A 133 -17.15 8.95 8.28
N ARG A 134 -15.84 8.83 8.11
CA ARG A 134 -14.92 9.30 9.14
C ARG A 134 -14.98 10.80 9.29
N ALA A 135 -15.12 11.51 8.18
CA ALA A 135 -15.20 12.97 8.23
C ALA A 135 -16.44 13.44 8.96
N LYS A 136 -17.53 12.69 8.91
CA LYS A 136 -18.75 13.07 9.60
C LYS A 136 -18.72 12.73 11.07
N SER A 137 -17.96 11.76 11.48
CA SER A 137 -17.96 11.30 12.85
C SER A 137 -17.77 12.38 13.89
N PRO A 138 -16.76 13.22 13.78
CA PRO A 138 -16.53 14.21 14.84
C PRO A 138 -17.61 15.24 14.97
N ARG A 139 -18.45 15.39 14.00
CA ARG A 139 -19.42 16.42 14.06
C ARG A 139 -20.64 16.05 14.77
N LYS A 140 -20.78 14.93 15.12
CA LYS A 140 -21.88 14.58 15.79
C LYS A 140 -21.89 14.96 17.06
N SER A 141 -21.20 15.48 17.20
CA SER A 141 -21.22 15.97 18.20
C SER A 141 -21.84 16.89 18.34
N PRO A 142 -22.17 16.99 18.25
CA PRO A 142 -22.70 17.55 18.34
C PRO A 142 -23.68 17.57 18.27
N HIS A 143 -24.04 17.30 18.04
CA HIS A 143 -24.72 17.34 17.64
C HIS A 143 -25.15 17.05 18.00
N ARG A 144 -25.10 17.08 18.04
CA ARG A 144 -25.61 16.76 18.15
C ARG A 144 -26.01 16.84 18.59
#